data_c682697e51f25060fbe10778ede860e5
#
_entry.id   c682697e51f25060fbe10778ede860e5
#
_cell.length_a   1.000
_cell.length_b   1.000
_cell.length_c   1.000
_cell.angle_alpha   90.00
_cell.angle_beta   90.00
_cell.angle_gamma   90.00
#
_symmetry.space_group_name_H-M   'P 1'
#
loop_
_entity.id
_entity.type
_entity.pdbx_description
1 polymer ?
#
loop_
_entity_poly.entity_id
_entity_poly.type
_entity_poly.pdbx_seq_one_letter_code
_entity_poly.pdbx_strand_id
1 'polypeptide(L)'
;AIEIADYQAQLSRDGIDHTEYPPISSLILCLDLPREERRRRITQRLRIRLDQEGMLEEVRTLLSSGIAPENLIYYGLEYKFLTLHLLGELSYEEMFSALETAIHQFAKRQMTWFRGMERRGFTLHYIDALLPREEQLAIALELSEQWLQAHP
;
A
#
# COMPACT_ATOMS: atom_id res chain seq x y z
N ALA A 1 -1.57 -5.35 -19.78
CA ALA A 1 -0.43 -5.55 -20.71
C ALA A 1 -0.86 -5.32 -22.17
N ILE A 2 -1.97 -5.90 -22.63
CA ILE A 2 -2.48 -5.75 -24.03
C ILE A 2 -2.87 -4.29 -24.28
N GLU A 3 -3.64 -3.67 -23.39
CA GLU A 3 -4.07 -2.26 -23.52
C GLU A 3 -2.90 -1.28 -23.59
N ILE A 4 -1.82 -1.53 -22.83
CA ILE A 4 -0.61 -0.70 -22.88
C ILE A 4 0.09 -0.87 -24.24
N ALA A 5 0.18 -2.09 -24.74
CA ALA A 5 0.80 -2.36 -26.04
C ALA A 5 -0.01 -1.73 -27.20
N ASP A 6 -1.34 -1.81 -27.14
CA ASP A 6 -2.24 -1.19 -28.11
C ASP A 6 -2.14 0.34 -28.07
N TYR A 7 -2.10 0.93 -26.87
CA TYR A 7 -1.91 2.37 -26.69
C TYR A 7 -0.55 2.84 -27.24
N GLN A 8 0.52 2.11 -26.96
CA GLN A 8 1.86 2.40 -27.48
C GLN A 8 1.92 2.29 -29.00
N ALA A 9 1.26 1.26 -29.58
CA ALA A 9 1.17 1.10 -31.02
C ALA A 9 0.36 2.23 -31.69
N GLN A 10 -0.65 2.76 -31.01
CA GLN A 10 -1.44 3.90 -31.48
C GLN A 10 -0.64 5.19 -31.44
N LEU A 11 0.10 5.49 -30.37
CA LEU A 11 1.00 6.65 -30.26
C LEU A 11 2.06 6.62 -31.36
N SER A 12 2.64 5.46 -31.66
CA SER A 12 3.64 5.32 -32.74
C SER A 12 3.04 5.58 -34.11
N ARG A 13 1.78 5.23 -34.38
CA ARG A 13 1.07 5.54 -35.63
C ARG A 13 0.77 7.02 -35.78
N ASP A 14 0.49 7.70 -34.68
CA ASP A 14 0.15 9.12 -34.65
C ASP A 14 1.40 10.02 -34.69
N GLY A 15 2.61 9.41 -34.84
CA GLY A 15 3.88 10.15 -34.96
C GLY A 15 4.27 10.86 -33.65
N ILE A 16 3.67 10.47 -32.54
CA ILE A 16 4.03 10.97 -31.21
C ILE A 16 5.31 10.25 -30.79
N ASP A 17 6.41 11.00 -30.80
CA ASP A 17 7.71 10.51 -30.37
C ASP A 17 7.62 10.04 -28.92
N HIS A 18 7.96 8.78 -28.68
CA HIS A 18 8.09 8.27 -27.32
C HIS A 18 9.28 8.97 -26.71
N THR A 19 9.01 10.01 -25.94
CA THR A 19 10.06 10.62 -25.10
C THR A 19 10.52 9.51 -24.16
N GLU A 20 11.64 8.87 -24.47
CA GLU A 20 12.32 8.01 -23.51
C GLU A 20 12.72 8.90 -22.34
N TYR A 21 11.95 8.85 -21.28
CA TYR A 21 12.35 9.52 -20.04
C TYR A 21 13.66 8.90 -19.57
N PRO A 22 14.65 9.74 -19.20
CA PRO A 22 15.90 9.21 -18.68
C PRO A 22 15.60 8.29 -17.49
N PRO A 23 16.37 7.20 -17.32
CA PRO A 23 16.17 6.30 -16.20
C PRO A 23 16.29 7.08 -14.89
N ILE A 24 15.25 6.98 -14.06
CA ILE A 24 15.26 7.62 -12.75
C ILE A 24 16.14 6.77 -11.82
N SER A 25 17.27 7.34 -11.41
CA SER A 25 18.08 6.75 -10.35
C SER A 25 17.31 6.88 -9.02
N SER A 26 17.17 5.78 -8.29
CA SER A 26 16.35 5.76 -7.05
C SER A 26 16.98 4.90 -5.98
N LEU A 27 17.01 5.41 -4.76
CA LEU A 27 17.28 4.64 -3.54
C LEU A 27 15.97 4.07 -3.01
N ILE A 28 15.87 2.76 -2.89
CA ILE A 28 14.67 2.10 -2.40
C ILE A 28 14.95 1.51 -1.02
N LEU A 29 14.34 2.12 -0.01
CA LEU A 29 14.40 1.65 1.38
C LEU A 29 13.15 0.87 1.72
N CYS A 30 13.31 -0.34 2.26
CA CYS A 30 12.22 -1.21 2.66
C CYS A 30 12.28 -1.50 4.16
N LEU A 31 11.21 -1.17 4.89
CA LEU A 31 11.06 -1.63 6.26
C LEU A 31 10.63 -3.10 6.25
N ASP A 32 11.46 -3.98 6.80
CA ASP A 32 11.13 -5.40 6.93
C ASP A 32 10.66 -5.76 8.34
N LEU A 33 9.64 -6.58 8.39
CA LEU A 33 9.07 -7.09 9.63
C LEU A 33 8.82 -8.59 9.51
N PRO A 34 9.19 -9.39 10.52
CA PRO A 34 8.84 -10.79 10.56
C PRO A 34 7.33 -10.98 10.35
N ARG A 35 6.96 -12.02 9.60
CA ARG A 35 5.56 -12.26 9.19
C ARG A 35 4.57 -12.22 10.35
N GLU A 36 4.90 -12.89 11.45
CA GLU A 36 3.99 -13.00 12.60
C GLU A 36 3.83 -11.65 13.30
N GLU A 37 4.90 -10.89 13.46
CA GLU A 37 4.85 -9.55 14.03
C GLU A 37 4.07 -8.58 13.14
N ARG A 38 4.25 -8.64 11.83
CA ARG A 38 3.45 -7.86 10.88
C ARG A 38 1.96 -8.18 11.00
N ARG A 39 1.60 -9.46 11.08
CA ARG A 39 0.20 -9.88 11.29
C ARG A 39 -0.36 -9.33 12.60
N ARG A 40 0.38 -9.48 13.69
CA ARG A 40 0.00 -8.98 15.01
C ARG A 40 -0.26 -7.46 14.99
N ARG A 41 0.66 -6.69 14.40
CA ARG A 41 0.52 -5.23 14.30
C ARG A 41 -0.66 -4.82 13.42
N ILE A 42 -0.92 -5.52 12.32
CA ILE A 42 -2.09 -5.27 11.46
C ILE A 42 -3.38 -5.45 12.27
N THR A 43 -3.57 -6.59 12.94
CA THR A 43 -4.75 -6.85 13.76
C THR A 43 -4.92 -5.83 14.89
N GLN A 44 -3.84 -5.51 15.58
CA GLN A 44 -3.86 -4.51 16.65
C GLN A 44 -4.24 -3.12 16.15
N ARG A 45 -3.64 -2.68 15.06
CA ARG A 45 -3.96 -1.37 14.45
C ARG A 45 -5.40 -1.31 13.97
N LEU A 46 -5.90 -2.37 13.34
CA LEU A 46 -7.29 -2.43 12.90
C LEU A 46 -8.26 -2.27 14.07
N ARG A 47 -8.01 -2.95 15.19
CA ARG A 47 -8.81 -2.80 16.41
C ARG A 47 -8.79 -1.37 16.95
N ILE A 48 -7.60 -0.78 17.07
CA ILE A 48 -7.47 0.61 17.56
C ILE A 48 -8.26 1.57 16.65
N ARG A 49 -8.16 1.43 15.34
CA ARG A 49 -8.87 2.29 14.39
C ARG A 49 -10.41 2.15 14.49
N LEU A 50 -10.89 0.94 14.70
CA LEU A 50 -12.32 0.69 14.84
C LEU A 50 -12.86 1.13 16.21
N ASP A 51 -12.13 0.82 17.30
CA ASP A 51 -12.64 0.99 18.67
C ASP A 51 -12.36 2.37 19.26
N GLN A 52 -11.29 3.06 18.80
CA GLN A 52 -10.79 4.29 19.42
C GLN A 52 -10.69 5.48 18.48
N GLU A 53 -10.41 5.27 17.19
CA GLU A 53 -10.18 6.36 16.22
C GLU A 53 -11.43 6.73 15.41
N GLY A 54 -12.58 6.10 15.70
CA GLY A 54 -13.86 6.48 15.09
C GLY A 54 -13.98 6.18 13.61
N MET A 55 -13.24 5.21 13.09
CA MET A 55 -13.21 4.87 11.66
C MET A 55 -14.60 4.51 11.10
N LEU A 56 -15.44 3.83 11.90
CA LEU A 56 -16.81 3.49 11.51
C LEU A 56 -17.69 4.76 11.40
N GLU A 57 -17.48 5.71 12.30
CA GLU A 57 -18.23 6.97 12.30
C GLU A 57 -17.81 7.88 11.13
N GLU A 58 -16.55 7.85 10.74
CA GLU A 58 -16.07 8.51 9.53
C GLU A 58 -16.86 8.04 8.30
N VAL A 59 -16.96 6.74 8.08
CA VAL A 59 -17.68 6.17 6.93
C VAL A 59 -19.18 6.48 7.00
N ARG A 60 -19.79 6.44 8.21
CA ARG A 60 -21.19 6.83 8.42
C ARG A 60 -21.44 8.28 8.03
N THR A 61 -20.53 9.17 8.40
CA THR A 61 -20.61 10.59 8.06
C THR A 61 -20.52 10.81 6.55
N LEU A 62 -19.62 10.10 5.86
CA LEU A 62 -19.50 10.18 4.41
C LEU A 62 -20.77 9.71 3.70
N LEU A 63 -21.37 8.60 4.13
CA LEU A 63 -22.64 8.12 3.60
C LEU A 63 -23.77 9.14 3.85
N SER A 64 -23.83 9.70 5.06
CA SER A 64 -24.85 10.70 5.42
C SER A 64 -24.69 12.01 4.65
N SER A 65 -23.48 12.35 4.20
CA SER A 65 -23.22 13.52 3.35
C SER A 65 -23.61 13.31 1.87
N GLY A 66 -24.13 12.14 1.52
CA GLY A 66 -24.63 11.83 0.19
C GLY A 66 -23.60 11.18 -0.74
N ILE A 67 -22.46 10.73 -0.23
CA ILE A 67 -21.51 9.93 -1.03
C ILE A 67 -22.12 8.56 -1.30
N ALA A 68 -22.21 8.19 -2.57
CA ALA A 68 -22.77 6.90 -2.97
C ALA A 68 -21.96 5.73 -2.40
N PRO A 69 -22.60 4.69 -1.87
CA PRO A 69 -21.92 3.52 -1.29
C PRO A 69 -20.91 2.86 -2.24
N GLU A 70 -21.22 2.80 -3.52
CA GLU A 70 -20.37 2.22 -4.56
C GLU A 70 -19.01 2.91 -4.64
N ASN A 71 -18.98 4.23 -4.45
CA ASN A 71 -17.74 5.01 -4.45
C ASN A 71 -16.87 4.66 -3.26
N LEU A 72 -17.45 4.48 -2.07
CA LEU A 72 -16.73 4.07 -0.87
C LEU A 72 -16.23 2.63 -0.99
N ILE A 73 -17.03 1.72 -1.53
CA ILE A 73 -16.65 0.33 -1.79
C ILE A 73 -15.46 0.24 -2.75
N TYR A 74 -15.38 1.13 -3.73
CA TYR A 74 -14.28 1.20 -4.69
C TYR A 74 -13.01 1.85 -4.12
N TYR A 75 -13.15 2.74 -3.14
CA TYR A 75 -12.05 3.59 -2.65
C TYR A 75 -10.94 2.83 -1.90
N GLY A 76 -11.28 1.74 -1.19
CA GLY A 76 -10.28 0.95 -0.47
C GLY A 76 -10.88 -0.15 0.40
N LEU A 77 -10.02 -0.98 0.96
CA LEU A 77 -10.45 -2.15 1.74
C LEU A 77 -11.29 -1.74 2.96
N GLU A 78 -10.79 -0.78 3.74
CA GLU A 78 -11.47 -0.31 4.94
C GLU A 78 -12.85 0.25 4.58
N TYR A 79 -12.91 1.20 3.67
CA TYR A 79 -14.19 1.81 3.25
C TYR A 79 -15.15 0.77 2.71
N LYS A 80 -14.66 -0.21 1.94
CA LYS A 80 -15.49 -1.30 1.41
C LYS A 80 -16.20 -2.07 2.52
N PHE A 81 -15.45 -2.64 3.44
CA PHE A 81 -16.04 -3.54 4.43
C PHE A 81 -16.87 -2.79 5.49
N LEU A 82 -16.46 -1.56 5.85
CA LEU A 82 -17.23 -0.70 6.73
C LEU A 82 -18.55 -0.25 6.10
N THR A 83 -18.56 0.09 4.82
CA THR A 83 -19.77 0.42 4.08
C THR A 83 -20.72 -0.76 4.03
N LEU A 84 -20.26 -1.96 3.69
CA LEU A 84 -21.09 -3.18 3.69
C LEU A 84 -21.71 -3.47 5.06
N HIS A 85 -20.96 -3.24 6.14
CA HIS A 85 -21.51 -3.36 7.49
C HIS A 85 -22.58 -2.29 7.77
N LEU A 86 -22.35 -1.04 7.43
CA LEU A 86 -23.31 0.05 7.64
C LEU A 86 -24.57 -0.10 6.81
N LEU A 87 -24.52 -0.76 5.67
CA LEU A 87 -25.67 -1.14 4.85
C LEU A 87 -26.43 -2.38 5.38
N GLY A 88 -25.91 -3.05 6.41
CA GLY A 88 -26.50 -4.25 7.00
C GLY A 88 -26.21 -5.54 6.23
N GLU A 89 -25.29 -5.51 5.26
CA GLU A 89 -24.89 -6.69 4.49
C GLU A 89 -23.95 -7.63 5.26
N LEU A 90 -23.21 -7.08 6.23
CA LEU A 90 -22.30 -7.83 7.11
C LEU A 90 -22.58 -7.48 8.57
N SER A 91 -22.53 -8.47 9.46
CA SER A 91 -22.42 -8.21 10.89
C SER A 91 -21.06 -7.58 11.22
N TYR A 92 -20.90 -7.05 12.42
CA TYR A 92 -19.60 -6.47 12.84
C TYR A 92 -18.47 -7.51 12.82
N GLU A 93 -18.74 -8.73 13.28
CA GLU A 93 -17.80 -9.84 13.32
C GLU A 93 -17.37 -10.28 11.92
N GLU A 94 -18.33 -10.38 11.00
CA GLU A 94 -18.05 -10.71 9.59
C GLU A 94 -17.24 -9.62 8.93
N MET A 95 -17.61 -8.37 9.12
CA MET A 95 -16.87 -7.21 8.61
C MET A 95 -15.44 -7.19 9.13
N PHE A 96 -15.23 -7.35 10.44
CA PHE A 96 -13.90 -7.35 11.04
C PHE A 96 -13.04 -8.49 10.48
N SER A 97 -13.56 -9.72 10.47
CA SER A 97 -12.85 -10.91 9.98
C SER A 97 -12.49 -10.80 8.49
N ALA A 98 -13.42 -10.32 7.66
CA ALA A 98 -13.21 -10.15 6.23
C ALA A 98 -12.19 -9.04 5.95
N LEU A 99 -12.29 -7.91 6.64
CA LEU A 99 -11.35 -6.79 6.50
C LEU A 99 -9.95 -7.19 6.97
N GLU A 100 -9.82 -7.81 8.14
CA GLU A 100 -8.53 -8.31 8.64
C GLU A 100 -7.87 -9.25 7.64
N THR A 101 -8.63 -10.22 7.11
CA THR A 101 -8.16 -11.15 6.10
C THR A 101 -7.69 -10.43 4.83
N ALA A 102 -8.47 -9.46 4.35
CA ALA A 102 -8.13 -8.68 3.16
C ALA A 102 -6.83 -7.86 3.34
N ILE A 103 -6.64 -7.25 4.52
CA ILE A 103 -5.41 -6.50 4.85
C ILE A 103 -4.21 -7.45 4.91
N HIS A 104 -4.34 -8.63 5.52
CA HIS A 104 -3.27 -9.64 5.53
C HIS A 104 -2.89 -10.10 4.12
N GLN A 105 -3.88 -10.31 3.25
CA GLN A 105 -3.63 -10.67 1.85
C GLN A 105 -2.96 -9.51 1.09
N PHE A 106 -3.37 -8.28 1.36
CA PHE A 106 -2.75 -7.10 0.77
C PHE A 106 -1.27 -6.97 1.17
N ALA A 107 -0.96 -7.11 2.46
CA ALA A 107 0.41 -7.11 2.95
C ALA A 107 1.26 -8.24 2.34
N LYS A 108 0.69 -9.44 2.13
CA LYS A 108 1.36 -10.53 1.42
C LYS A 108 1.68 -10.15 -0.03
N ARG A 109 0.75 -9.50 -0.74
CA ARG A 109 0.96 -9.04 -2.13
C ARG A 109 2.06 -7.98 -2.19
N GLN A 110 2.13 -7.05 -1.24
CA GLN A 110 3.22 -6.07 -1.16
C GLN A 110 4.60 -6.74 -1.08
N MET A 111 4.75 -7.75 -0.22
CA MET A 111 6.01 -8.50 -0.12
C MET A 111 6.36 -9.27 -1.40
N THR A 112 5.34 -9.77 -2.10
CA THR A 112 5.54 -10.42 -3.42
C THR A 112 5.98 -9.39 -4.47
N TRP A 113 5.45 -8.18 -4.41
CA TRP A 113 5.83 -7.07 -5.27
C TRP A 113 7.30 -6.68 -5.07
N PHE A 114 7.75 -6.50 -3.81
CA PHE A 114 9.14 -6.17 -3.51
C PHE A 114 10.12 -7.23 -4.02
N ARG A 115 9.84 -8.52 -3.79
CA ARG A 115 10.63 -9.60 -4.39
C ARG A 115 10.60 -9.59 -5.92
N GLY A 116 9.50 -9.14 -6.50
CA GLY A 116 9.38 -8.93 -7.94
C GLY A 116 10.25 -7.80 -8.45
N MET A 117 10.44 -6.72 -7.68
CA MET A 117 11.36 -5.63 -8.00
C MET A 117 12.82 -6.13 -8.01
N GLU A 118 13.24 -6.87 -6.98
CA GLU A 118 14.59 -7.46 -6.92
C GLU A 118 14.88 -8.35 -8.14
N ARG A 119 13.92 -9.20 -8.52
CA ARG A 119 14.06 -10.05 -9.72
C ARG A 119 14.16 -9.26 -11.03
N ARG A 120 13.67 -8.03 -11.05
CA ARG A 120 13.81 -7.11 -12.18
C ARG A 120 15.08 -6.24 -12.12
N GLY A 121 15.95 -6.48 -11.13
CA GLY A 121 17.24 -5.80 -10.99
C GLY A 121 17.24 -4.55 -10.14
N PHE A 122 16.14 -4.23 -9.44
CA PHE A 122 16.13 -3.13 -8.47
C PHE A 122 16.85 -3.56 -7.19
N THR A 123 17.70 -2.69 -6.68
CA THR A 123 18.33 -2.89 -5.37
C THR A 123 17.41 -2.36 -4.28
N LEU A 124 17.01 -3.22 -3.34
CA LEU A 124 16.22 -2.86 -2.18
C LEU A 124 17.09 -2.95 -0.92
N HIS A 125 17.13 -1.89 -0.14
CA HIS A 125 17.84 -1.84 1.14
C HIS A 125 16.85 -2.10 2.26
N TYR A 126 16.98 -3.23 2.94
CA TYR A 126 16.07 -3.62 4.01
C TYR A 126 16.54 -3.08 5.35
N ILE A 127 15.63 -2.45 6.09
CA ILE A 127 15.84 -1.95 7.44
C ILE A 127 14.93 -2.76 8.37
N ASP A 128 15.48 -3.33 9.43
CA ASP A 128 14.72 -4.09 10.41
C ASP A 128 13.77 -3.14 11.17
N ALA A 129 12.47 -3.35 10.98
CA ALA A 129 11.43 -2.55 11.64
C ALA A 129 11.18 -2.93 13.11
N LEU A 130 11.96 -3.85 13.68
CA LEU A 130 11.99 -4.15 15.13
C LEU A 130 12.99 -3.27 15.87
N LEU A 131 13.95 -2.66 15.19
CA LEU A 131 14.89 -1.72 15.77
C LEU A 131 14.17 -0.49 16.35
N PRO A 132 14.75 0.19 17.34
CA PRO A 132 14.30 1.51 17.77
C PRO A 132 14.24 2.50 16.59
N ARG A 133 13.28 3.43 16.64
CA ARG A 133 13.04 4.38 15.54
C ARG A 133 14.28 5.21 15.21
N GLU A 134 15.04 5.58 16.20
CA GLU A 134 16.29 6.34 16.07
C GLU A 134 17.35 5.54 15.28
N GLU A 135 17.47 4.25 15.52
CA GLU A 135 18.39 3.37 14.80
C GLU A 135 17.93 3.16 13.35
N GLN A 136 16.61 2.94 13.13
CA GLN A 136 16.06 2.86 11.77
C GLN A 136 16.34 4.14 10.98
N LEU A 137 16.20 5.31 11.61
CA LEU A 137 16.46 6.61 10.98
C LEU A 137 17.96 6.78 10.68
N ALA A 138 18.84 6.41 11.62
CA ALA A 138 20.28 6.47 11.41
C ALA A 138 20.72 5.65 10.21
N ILE A 139 20.25 4.40 10.10
CA ILE A 139 20.51 3.53 8.95
C ILE A 139 19.98 4.14 7.64
N ALA A 140 18.77 4.67 7.66
CA ALA A 140 18.18 5.30 6.48
C ALA A 140 18.98 6.52 6.01
N LEU A 141 19.44 7.36 6.93
CA LEU A 141 20.28 8.53 6.62
C LEU A 141 21.63 8.12 6.06
N GLU A 142 22.31 7.17 6.68
CA GLU A 142 23.59 6.64 6.18
C GLU A 142 23.48 6.11 4.75
N LEU A 143 22.46 5.28 4.46
CA LEU A 143 22.22 4.78 3.12
C LEU A 143 21.92 5.91 2.13
N SER A 144 21.20 6.94 2.56
CA SER A 144 20.88 8.10 1.72
C SER A 144 22.11 8.93 1.40
N GLU A 145 23.00 9.16 2.36
CA GLU A 145 24.26 9.89 2.16
C GLU A 145 25.19 9.13 1.23
N GLN A 146 25.36 7.83 1.42
CA GLN A 146 26.16 6.97 0.55
C GLN A 146 25.62 6.99 -0.89
N TRP A 147 24.30 6.91 -1.04
CA TRP A 147 23.65 6.95 -2.35
C TRP A 147 23.84 8.28 -3.07
N LEU A 148 23.70 9.42 -2.35
CA LEU A 148 23.91 10.77 -2.92
C LEU A 148 25.37 10.98 -3.34
N GLN A 149 26.35 10.43 -2.60
CA GLN A 149 27.76 10.50 -2.98
C GLN A 149 28.07 9.71 -4.25
N ALA A 150 27.36 8.61 -4.47
CA ALA A 150 27.53 7.76 -5.65
C ALA A 150 26.76 8.27 -6.88
N HIS A 151 25.81 9.19 -6.71
CA HIS A 151 24.93 9.73 -7.75
C HIS A 151 24.84 11.27 -7.64
N PRO A 152 25.95 11.98 -7.89
CA PRO A 152 26.02 13.44 -7.77
C PRO A 152 25.14 14.21 -8.75
#